data_662b5dacfba707615025c808d36f376d
#
_entry.id   662b5dacfba707615025c808d36f376d
#
_cell.length_a   1.000
_cell.length_b   1.000
_cell.length_c   1.000
_cell.angle_alpha   90.00
_cell.angle_beta   90.00
_cell.angle_gamma   90.00
#
_symmetry.space_group_name_H-M   'P 1'
#
loop_
_entity.id
_entity.type
_entity.pdbx_description
1 polymer ?
#
loop_
_entity_poly.entity_id
_entity_poly.type
_entity_poly.pdbx_seq_one_letter_code
_entity_poly.pdbx_strand_id
1 'polypeptide(L)'
;YRIFGGLKFFNRKEIKDALSYIRLMVNQDDLSFERIVNVPSRGVGAKTLERIQNVAIEYGISNYEALTTFSDEIGLSGKAKKQLIEFVKCIENAKASSLSLPDVFEKLLGDVGYFEMLRNDQDDNRIQNLMELKASIANYMNTHPDTPTFESYLQDIALYTSQDDVFDDEYVSLMSIHMAKGLEFNYVFVVGLSQDVFPSFRSVSESGDDGMEEERRLA
;
A
#
# COMPACT_ATOMS: atom_id res chain seq x y z
N TYR A 1 -17.48 9.93 11.94
CA TYR A 1 -17.37 10.59 10.63
C TYR A 1 -17.04 9.58 9.55
N ARG A 2 -17.41 9.89 8.32
CA ARG A 2 -17.11 9.06 7.13
C ARG A 2 -16.29 9.89 6.14
N ILE A 3 -15.17 9.31 5.67
CA ILE A 3 -14.33 9.95 4.65
C ILE A 3 -14.70 9.36 3.29
N PHE A 4 -15.29 10.18 2.43
CA PHE A 4 -15.53 9.79 1.04
C PHE A 4 -14.21 9.84 0.28
N GLY A 5 -13.81 8.71 -0.31
CA GLY A 5 -12.52 8.55 -0.98
C GLY A 5 -11.45 7.81 -0.17
N GLY A 6 -11.67 7.52 1.10
CA GLY A 6 -10.72 6.76 1.96
C GLY A 6 -10.45 5.34 1.44
N LEU A 7 -11.47 4.63 0.94
CA LEU A 7 -11.33 3.34 0.26
C LEU A 7 -10.35 3.37 -0.92
N LYS A 8 -10.25 4.50 -1.61
CA LYS A 8 -9.31 4.66 -2.71
C LYS A 8 -7.85 4.61 -2.26
N PHE A 9 -7.52 4.96 -1.01
CA PHE A 9 -6.16 4.89 -0.48
C PHE A 9 -5.66 3.45 -0.45
N PHE A 10 -6.37 2.54 0.22
CA PHE A 10 -5.99 1.13 0.30
C PHE A 10 -6.12 0.39 -1.04
N ASN A 11 -6.82 0.97 -2.01
CA ASN A 11 -6.94 0.44 -3.35
C ASN A 11 -5.81 0.86 -4.29
N ARG A 12 -4.97 1.84 -3.91
CA ARG A 12 -3.82 2.29 -4.70
C ARG A 12 -2.82 1.16 -4.87
N LYS A 13 -2.19 1.10 -6.05
CA LYS A 13 -1.27 0.02 -6.41
C LYS A 13 -0.13 -0.13 -5.41
N GLU A 14 0.56 0.96 -5.10
CA GLU A 14 1.70 1.00 -4.18
C GLU A 14 1.31 0.60 -2.75
N ILE A 15 0.11 0.94 -2.31
CA ILE A 15 -0.40 0.55 -0.99
C ILE A 15 -0.71 -0.94 -0.96
N LYS A 16 -1.36 -1.48 -2.01
CA LYS A 16 -1.59 -2.93 -2.13
C LYS A 16 -0.27 -3.71 -2.19
N ASP A 17 0.72 -3.20 -2.91
CA ASP A 17 2.05 -3.82 -2.99
C ASP A 17 2.72 -3.83 -1.62
N ALA A 18 2.73 -2.70 -0.91
CA ALA A 18 3.31 -2.58 0.42
C ALA A 18 2.61 -3.47 1.45
N LEU A 19 1.26 -3.50 1.46
CA LEU A 19 0.50 -4.41 2.32
C LEU A 19 0.74 -5.88 1.97
N SER A 20 0.99 -6.21 0.70
CA SER A 20 1.34 -7.58 0.29
C SER A 20 2.71 -7.99 0.82
N TYR A 21 3.69 -7.08 0.90
CA TYR A 21 4.95 -7.35 1.59
C TYR A 21 4.74 -7.67 3.07
N ILE A 22 3.89 -6.91 3.76
CA ILE A 22 3.55 -7.17 5.17
C ILE A 22 2.83 -8.51 5.32
N ARG A 23 1.82 -8.81 4.50
CA ARG A 23 1.07 -10.07 4.54
C ARG A 23 1.97 -11.27 4.27
N LEU A 24 2.85 -11.17 3.28
CA LEU A 24 3.82 -12.24 2.99
C LEU A 24 4.73 -12.49 4.19
N MET A 25 5.20 -11.44 4.83
CA MET A 25 6.04 -11.54 6.02
C MET A 25 5.31 -12.20 7.19
N VAL A 26 4.02 -11.89 7.40
CA VAL A 26 3.24 -12.41 8.54
C VAL A 26 2.69 -13.81 8.27
N ASN A 27 2.02 -14.00 7.13
CA ASN A 27 1.17 -15.17 6.88
C ASN A 27 1.64 -16.05 5.71
N GLN A 28 2.70 -15.65 4.99
CA GLN A 28 3.15 -16.34 3.75
C GLN A 28 2.04 -16.47 2.70
N ASP A 29 1.17 -15.46 2.61
CA ASP A 29 -0.01 -15.42 1.74
C ASP A 29 0.37 -15.52 0.26
N ASP A 30 -0.17 -16.52 -0.44
CA ASP A 30 0.15 -16.81 -1.85
C ASP A 30 -0.27 -15.70 -2.80
N LEU A 31 -1.43 -15.06 -2.58
CA LEU A 31 -1.87 -13.93 -3.40
C LEU A 31 -0.92 -12.75 -3.26
N SER A 32 -0.45 -12.50 -2.04
CA SER A 32 0.55 -11.47 -1.76
C SER A 32 1.90 -11.84 -2.39
N PHE A 33 2.32 -13.10 -2.30
CA PHE A 33 3.54 -13.57 -2.96
C PHE A 33 3.50 -13.34 -4.47
N GLU A 34 2.45 -13.80 -5.15
CA GLU A 34 2.29 -13.63 -6.61
C GLU A 34 2.31 -12.16 -7.03
N ARG A 35 1.71 -11.30 -6.21
CA ARG A 35 1.68 -9.87 -6.46
C ARG A 35 3.05 -9.22 -6.43
N ILE A 36 3.93 -9.59 -5.48
CA ILE A 36 5.16 -8.86 -5.20
C ILE A 36 6.45 -9.58 -5.57
N VAL A 37 6.40 -10.88 -5.88
CA VAL A 37 7.61 -11.67 -6.19
C VAL A 37 8.44 -11.08 -7.33
N ASN A 38 7.81 -10.38 -8.27
CA ASN A 38 8.46 -9.68 -9.38
C ASN A 38 8.25 -8.15 -9.36
N VAL A 39 7.96 -7.57 -8.21
CA VAL A 39 7.81 -6.11 -8.02
C VAL A 39 8.64 -5.67 -6.81
N PRO A 40 9.78 -4.98 -7.01
CA PRO A 40 10.47 -4.65 -8.27
C PRO A 40 10.84 -5.85 -9.13
N SER A 41 11.15 -5.61 -10.40
CA SER A 41 11.45 -6.69 -11.35
C SER A 41 12.66 -7.53 -10.92
N ARG A 42 12.45 -8.85 -10.76
CA ARG A 42 13.46 -9.85 -10.35
C ARG A 42 13.67 -10.94 -11.39
N GLY A 43 13.19 -10.70 -12.62
CA GLY A 43 13.30 -11.69 -13.70
C GLY A 43 12.41 -12.91 -13.51
N VAL A 44 11.35 -12.79 -12.72
CA VAL A 44 10.34 -13.83 -12.50
C VAL A 44 9.25 -13.66 -13.55
N GLY A 45 9.32 -14.43 -14.61
CA GLY A 45 8.24 -14.52 -15.60
C GLY A 45 7.20 -15.59 -15.25
N ALA A 46 6.13 -15.64 -16.05
CA ALA A 46 5.03 -16.60 -15.84
C ALA A 46 5.51 -18.05 -15.68
N LYS A 47 6.47 -18.50 -16.51
CA LYS A 47 7.02 -19.88 -16.42
C LYS A 47 7.77 -20.15 -15.11
N THR A 48 8.41 -19.14 -14.51
CA THR A 48 9.10 -19.30 -13.23
C THR A 48 8.08 -19.37 -12.10
N LEU A 49 7.06 -18.51 -12.15
CA LEU A 49 5.97 -18.53 -11.19
C LEU A 49 5.22 -19.87 -11.22
N GLU A 50 4.87 -20.35 -12.42
CA GLU A 50 4.21 -21.66 -12.60
C GLU A 50 5.04 -22.82 -11.98
N ARG A 51 6.37 -22.80 -12.14
CA ARG A 51 7.24 -23.82 -11.50
C ARG A 51 7.23 -23.74 -9.99
N ILE A 52 7.21 -22.54 -9.42
CA ILE A 52 7.08 -22.34 -7.96
C ILE A 52 5.74 -22.89 -7.48
N GLN A 53 4.66 -22.56 -8.17
CA GLN A 53 3.30 -23.02 -7.86
C GLN A 53 3.17 -24.55 -7.95
N ASN A 54 3.76 -25.17 -8.98
CA ASN A 54 3.73 -26.63 -9.12
C ASN A 54 4.42 -27.34 -7.97
N VAL A 55 5.59 -26.85 -7.52
CA VAL A 55 6.28 -27.37 -6.34
C VAL A 55 5.45 -27.14 -5.07
N ALA A 56 4.86 -25.96 -4.90
CA ALA A 56 3.99 -25.66 -3.78
C ALA A 56 2.78 -26.61 -3.70
N ILE A 57 2.14 -26.89 -4.83
CA ILE A 57 1.02 -27.84 -4.93
C ILE A 57 1.48 -29.26 -4.61
N GLU A 58 2.62 -29.71 -5.18
CA GLU A 58 3.15 -31.07 -4.99
C GLU A 58 3.42 -31.37 -3.51
N TYR A 59 3.98 -30.41 -2.78
CA TYR A 59 4.32 -30.57 -1.36
C TYR A 59 3.23 -30.06 -0.39
N GLY A 60 2.15 -29.45 -0.87
CA GLY A 60 1.06 -28.93 -0.04
C GLY A 60 1.48 -27.76 0.85
N ILE A 61 2.35 -26.87 0.36
CA ILE A 61 2.94 -25.74 1.06
C ILE A 61 2.66 -24.43 0.32
N SER A 62 3.00 -23.27 0.94
CA SER A 62 2.89 -21.98 0.29
C SER A 62 3.93 -21.79 -0.84
N ASN A 63 3.65 -20.89 -1.79
CA ASN A 63 4.60 -20.50 -2.84
C ASN A 63 5.91 -19.94 -2.24
N TYR A 64 5.80 -19.21 -1.13
CA TYR A 64 6.96 -18.67 -0.43
C TYR A 64 7.81 -19.78 0.19
N GLU A 65 7.18 -20.77 0.83
CA GLU A 65 7.85 -21.93 1.42
C GLU A 65 8.48 -22.81 0.33
N ALA A 66 7.80 -23.01 -0.80
CA ALA A 66 8.37 -23.70 -1.96
C ALA A 66 9.65 -22.99 -2.45
N LEU A 67 9.63 -21.67 -2.56
CA LEU A 67 10.80 -20.89 -2.97
C LEU A 67 11.96 -21.01 -1.98
N THR A 68 11.68 -21.00 -0.67
CA THR A 68 12.71 -21.03 0.38
C THR A 68 13.33 -22.39 0.55
N THR A 69 12.54 -23.45 0.44
CA THR A 69 12.94 -24.82 0.76
C THR A 69 13.39 -25.61 -0.48
N PHE A 70 12.70 -25.44 -1.60
CA PHE A 70 12.86 -26.26 -2.82
C PHE A 70 13.41 -25.47 -4.02
N SER A 71 14.21 -24.44 -3.78
CA SER A 71 14.74 -23.56 -4.84
C SER A 71 15.49 -24.30 -5.95
N ASP A 72 16.11 -25.43 -5.65
CA ASP A 72 16.85 -26.25 -6.62
C ASP A 72 15.89 -27.07 -7.51
N GLU A 73 14.79 -27.57 -6.96
CA GLU A 73 13.75 -28.32 -7.70
C GLU A 73 12.96 -27.38 -8.64
N ILE A 74 12.75 -26.14 -8.24
CA ILE A 74 12.15 -25.10 -9.10
C ILE A 74 13.05 -24.83 -10.32
N GLY A 75 14.32 -25.22 -10.28
CA GLY A 75 15.27 -25.02 -11.38
C GLY A 75 15.61 -23.54 -11.62
N LEU A 76 15.69 -22.76 -10.58
CA LEU A 76 16.12 -21.36 -10.64
C LEU A 76 17.60 -21.27 -11.02
N SER A 77 17.92 -20.34 -11.90
CA SER A 77 19.32 -20.15 -12.35
C SER A 77 19.66 -18.69 -12.61
N GLY A 78 20.95 -18.39 -12.67
CA GLY A 78 21.46 -17.09 -13.07
C GLY A 78 21.04 -15.93 -12.17
N LYS A 79 20.67 -14.80 -12.81
CA LYS A 79 20.31 -13.55 -12.12
C LYS A 79 19.03 -13.68 -11.31
N ALA A 80 18.03 -14.37 -11.85
CA ALA A 80 16.75 -14.56 -11.17
C ALA A 80 16.90 -15.32 -9.84
N LYS A 81 17.71 -16.39 -9.80
CA LYS A 81 18.02 -17.12 -8.57
C LYS A 81 18.61 -16.19 -7.50
N LYS A 82 19.61 -15.39 -7.87
CA LYS A 82 20.26 -14.45 -6.93
C LYS A 82 19.28 -13.42 -6.38
N GLN A 83 18.45 -12.84 -7.25
CA GLN A 83 17.47 -11.83 -6.84
C GLN A 83 16.36 -12.40 -5.97
N LEU A 84 15.92 -13.65 -6.21
CA LEU A 84 14.92 -14.30 -5.37
C LEU A 84 15.51 -14.70 -4.01
N ILE A 85 16.75 -15.16 -3.94
CA ILE A 85 17.44 -15.41 -2.67
C ILE A 85 17.56 -14.11 -1.85
N GLU A 86 17.91 -13.01 -2.50
CA GLU A 86 17.98 -11.70 -1.81
C GLU A 86 16.61 -11.22 -1.33
N PHE A 87 15.57 -11.37 -2.15
CA PHE A 87 14.19 -11.10 -1.75
C PHE A 87 13.78 -11.89 -0.49
N VAL A 88 14.05 -13.19 -0.45
CA VAL A 88 13.80 -14.03 0.73
C VAL A 88 14.56 -13.51 1.95
N LYS A 89 15.84 -13.17 1.80
CA LYS A 89 16.65 -12.63 2.90
C LYS A 89 16.06 -11.31 3.44
N CYS A 90 15.59 -10.42 2.57
CA CYS A 90 14.95 -9.17 3.02
C CYS A 90 13.71 -9.44 3.87
N ILE A 91 12.87 -10.40 3.46
CA ILE A 91 11.67 -10.81 4.23
C ILE A 91 12.08 -11.42 5.58
N GLU A 92 13.03 -12.38 5.60
CA GLU A 92 13.44 -13.02 6.85
C GLU A 92 14.16 -12.05 7.81
N ASN A 93 14.96 -11.11 7.29
CA ASN A 93 15.57 -10.06 8.08
C ASN A 93 14.51 -9.12 8.70
N ALA A 94 13.44 -8.81 7.96
CA ALA A 94 12.33 -8.01 8.48
C ALA A 94 11.57 -8.74 9.59
N LYS A 95 11.31 -10.05 9.43
CA LYS A 95 10.71 -10.91 10.49
C LYS A 95 11.53 -10.94 11.77
N ALA A 96 12.84 -11.06 11.65
CA ALA A 96 13.77 -11.14 12.78
C ALA A 96 14.12 -9.77 13.40
N SER A 97 13.58 -8.68 12.86
CA SER A 97 13.92 -7.32 13.28
C SER A 97 13.32 -6.97 14.64
N SER A 98 14.10 -6.32 15.49
CA SER A 98 13.66 -5.73 16.76
C SER A 98 13.27 -4.25 16.67
N LEU A 99 13.22 -3.69 15.47
CA LEU A 99 12.81 -2.31 15.21
C LEU A 99 11.30 -2.13 15.46
N SER A 100 10.86 -0.87 15.56
CA SER A 100 9.43 -0.54 15.59
C SER A 100 8.74 -0.95 14.28
N LEU A 101 7.42 -1.22 14.30
CA LEU A 101 6.68 -1.60 13.08
C LEU A 101 6.85 -0.59 11.93
N PRO A 102 6.77 0.75 12.14
CA PRO A 102 7.02 1.71 11.07
C PRO A 102 8.44 1.65 10.50
N ASP A 103 9.43 1.35 11.33
CA ASP A 103 10.83 1.26 10.90
C ASP A 103 11.10 -0.06 10.16
N VAL A 104 10.49 -1.18 10.61
CA VAL A 104 10.51 -2.45 9.86
C VAL A 104 9.88 -2.27 8.50
N PHE A 105 8.73 -1.59 8.41
CA PHE A 105 8.04 -1.30 7.16
C PHE A 105 8.92 -0.52 6.18
N GLU A 106 9.50 0.59 6.63
CA GLU A 106 10.36 1.41 5.78
C GLU A 106 11.61 0.67 5.34
N LYS A 107 12.27 -0.01 6.29
CA LYS A 107 13.45 -0.81 6.02
C LYS A 107 13.18 -1.92 5.02
N LEU A 108 12.08 -2.67 5.19
CA LEU A 108 11.68 -3.75 4.27
C LEU A 108 11.52 -3.23 2.85
N LEU A 109 10.73 -2.15 2.65
CA LEU A 109 10.53 -1.56 1.33
C LEU A 109 11.82 -0.97 0.73
N GLY A 110 12.73 -0.49 1.57
CA GLY A 110 14.07 -0.06 1.16
C GLY A 110 14.93 -1.24 0.70
N ASP A 111 15.05 -2.29 1.53
CA ASP A 111 15.89 -3.46 1.28
C ASP A 111 15.45 -4.25 0.03
N VAL A 112 14.15 -4.35 -0.22
CA VAL A 112 13.63 -5.00 -1.45
C VAL A 112 13.72 -4.12 -2.70
N GLY A 113 14.17 -2.86 -2.58
CA GLY A 113 14.36 -1.93 -3.69
C GLY A 113 13.07 -1.25 -4.17
N TYR A 114 11.98 -1.28 -3.39
CA TYR A 114 10.70 -0.73 -3.82
C TYR A 114 10.74 0.81 -3.91
N PHE A 115 11.34 1.49 -2.95
CA PHE A 115 11.53 2.94 -3.00
C PHE A 115 12.45 3.37 -4.15
N GLU A 116 13.49 2.59 -4.44
CA GLU A 116 14.38 2.88 -5.57
C GLU A 116 13.64 2.76 -6.90
N MET A 117 12.79 1.73 -7.06
CA MET A 117 11.93 1.59 -8.23
C MET A 117 11.04 2.82 -8.43
N LEU A 118 10.35 3.29 -7.38
CA LEU A 118 9.47 4.46 -7.48
C LEU A 118 10.24 5.75 -7.79
N ARG A 119 11.44 5.94 -7.24
CA ARG A 119 12.30 7.10 -7.57
C ARG A 119 12.72 7.07 -9.03
N ASN A 120 13.05 5.90 -9.57
CA ASN A 120 13.42 5.74 -10.98
C ASN A 120 12.24 6.03 -11.91
N ASP A 121 11.01 5.72 -11.47
CA ASP A 121 9.77 6.05 -12.18
C ASP A 121 9.37 7.53 -12.03
N GLN A 122 10.11 8.33 -11.24
CA GLN A 122 9.82 9.73 -10.91
C GLN A 122 8.43 9.92 -10.30
N ASP A 123 7.97 8.98 -9.48
CA ASP A 123 6.62 8.95 -8.93
C ASP A 123 6.62 9.33 -7.43
N ASP A 124 6.86 10.61 -7.17
CA ASP A 124 6.92 11.17 -5.81
C ASP A 124 5.59 11.02 -5.07
N ASN A 125 4.46 11.02 -5.79
CA ASN A 125 3.14 10.84 -5.18
C ASN A 125 2.98 9.45 -4.55
N ARG A 126 3.51 8.40 -5.19
CA ARG A 126 3.47 7.06 -4.62
C ARG A 126 4.38 6.92 -3.42
N ILE A 127 5.54 7.56 -3.43
CA ILE A 127 6.42 7.62 -2.26
C ILE A 127 5.69 8.30 -1.10
N GLN A 128 5.03 9.43 -1.35
CA GLN A 128 4.24 10.13 -0.33
C GLN A 128 3.13 9.23 0.23
N ASN A 129 2.42 8.48 -0.60
CA ASN A 129 1.41 7.52 -0.15
C ASN A 129 1.99 6.43 0.76
N LEU A 130 3.20 5.95 0.51
CA LEU A 130 3.89 5.00 1.39
C LEU A 130 4.29 5.63 2.72
N MET A 131 4.67 6.92 2.73
CA MET A 131 4.92 7.64 3.99
C MET A 131 3.65 7.84 4.80
N GLU A 132 2.51 8.08 4.15
CA GLU A 132 1.20 8.11 4.81
C GLU A 132 0.83 6.74 5.40
N LEU A 133 1.12 5.64 4.69
CA LEU A 133 0.92 4.29 5.24
C LEU A 133 1.84 4.03 6.45
N LYS A 134 3.11 4.47 6.39
CA LYS A 134 4.02 4.41 7.55
C LYS A 134 3.47 5.19 8.74
N ALA A 135 2.95 6.40 8.51
CA ALA A 135 2.33 7.21 9.56
C ALA A 135 1.08 6.54 10.16
N SER A 136 0.28 5.86 9.34
CA SER A 136 -0.86 5.05 9.80
C SER A 136 -0.41 3.90 10.72
N ILE A 137 0.67 3.18 10.37
CA ILE A 137 1.25 2.13 11.23
C ILE A 137 1.73 2.72 12.57
N ALA A 138 2.39 3.89 12.54
CA ALA A 138 2.84 4.57 13.75
C ALA A 138 1.66 5.00 14.65
N ASN A 139 0.60 5.53 14.05
CA ASN A 139 -0.61 5.90 14.78
C ASN A 139 -1.28 4.67 15.41
N TYR A 140 -1.34 3.55 14.67
CA TYR A 140 -1.85 2.29 15.19
C TYR A 140 -1.09 1.83 16.45
N MET A 141 0.23 1.89 16.45
CA MET A 141 1.05 1.58 17.63
C MET A 141 0.72 2.48 18.84
N ASN A 142 0.48 3.76 18.61
CA ASN A 142 0.16 4.71 19.69
C ASN A 142 -1.23 4.45 20.30
N THR A 143 -2.17 3.97 19.48
CA THR A 143 -3.55 3.68 19.91
C THR A 143 -3.72 2.26 20.49
N HIS A 144 -2.76 1.37 20.25
CA HIS A 144 -2.76 -0.03 20.71
C HIS A 144 -1.45 -0.37 21.42
N PRO A 145 -1.17 0.24 22.62
CA PRO A 145 0.14 0.16 23.24
C PRO A 145 0.50 -1.23 23.78
N ASP A 146 -0.49 -2.10 24.05
CA ASP A 146 -0.25 -3.35 24.80
C ASP A 146 0.49 -4.42 23.98
N THR A 147 0.24 -4.58 22.70
CA THR A 147 0.98 -5.52 21.82
C THR A 147 0.73 -5.24 20.33
N PRO A 148 1.20 -4.12 19.75
CA PRO A 148 1.00 -3.86 18.34
C PRO A 148 1.83 -4.82 17.48
N THR A 149 1.17 -5.52 16.56
CA THR A 149 1.80 -6.41 15.57
C THR A 149 1.31 -6.05 14.17
N PHE A 150 2.04 -6.45 13.14
CA PHE A 150 1.56 -6.31 11.78
C PHE A 150 0.30 -7.15 11.52
N GLU A 151 0.15 -8.29 12.17
CA GLU A 151 -1.03 -9.12 12.06
C GLU A 151 -2.28 -8.38 12.56
N SER A 152 -2.21 -7.81 13.77
CA SER A 152 -3.30 -7.04 14.35
C SER A 152 -3.59 -5.75 13.55
N TYR A 153 -2.57 -5.09 13.01
CA TYR A 153 -2.73 -3.95 12.11
C TYR A 153 -3.47 -4.33 10.81
N LEU A 154 -3.13 -5.46 10.19
CA LEU A 154 -3.81 -5.96 8.99
C LEU A 154 -5.28 -6.31 9.26
N GLN A 155 -5.59 -6.87 10.45
CA GLN A 155 -6.96 -7.13 10.88
C GLN A 155 -7.76 -5.83 11.04
N ASP A 156 -7.15 -4.82 11.65
CA ASP A 156 -7.76 -3.50 11.82
C ASP A 156 -8.12 -2.87 10.46
N ILE A 157 -7.18 -2.85 9.50
CA ILE A 157 -7.46 -2.38 8.13
C ILE A 157 -8.60 -3.18 7.48
N ALA A 158 -8.64 -4.49 7.65
CA ALA A 158 -9.69 -5.33 7.06
C ALA A 158 -11.07 -4.98 7.63
N LEU A 159 -11.17 -4.69 8.93
CA LEU A 159 -12.40 -4.22 9.56
C LEU A 159 -12.83 -2.85 9.02
N TYR A 160 -11.91 -1.89 8.90
CA TYR A 160 -12.23 -0.57 8.34
C TYR A 160 -12.74 -0.66 6.90
N THR A 161 -12.13 -1.49 6.08
CA THR A 161 -12.53 -1.63 4.67
C THR A 161 -13.84 -2.40 4.47
N SER A 162 -14.23 -3.27 5.42
CA SER A 162 -15.49 -4.01 5.37
C SER A 162 -16.68 -3.23 5.94
N GLN A 163 -16.44 -2.28 6.83
CA GLN A 163 -17.50 -1.48 7.46
C GLN A 163 -18.06 -0.39 6.55
N ASP A 164 -17.39 -0.03 5.47
CA ASP A 164 -17.87 1.00 4.54
C ASP A 164 -19.15 0.61 3.75
N ASP A 165 -19.53 -0.66 3.76
CA ASP A 165 -20.73 -1.16 3.05
C ASP A 165 -22.00 -1.27 3.93
N VAL A 166 -21.92 -1.05 5.25
CA VAL A 166 -23.04 -1.33 6.16
C VAL A 166 -23.13 -0.30 7.29
N PHE A 167 -23.58 0.93 7.04
CA PHE A 167 -24.07 1.77 8.14
C PHE A 167 -25.17 2.74 7.69
N ASP A 168 -26.34 2.57 8.32
CA ASP A 168 -27.49 3.49 8.33
C ASP A 168 -27.42 4.39 9.59
N ASP A 169 -26.23 4.86 9.95
CA ASP A 169 -26.02 5.71 11.12
C ASP A 169 -25.76 7.17 10.72
N GLU A 170 -26.20 8.10 11.58
CA GLU A 170 -25.89 9.53 11.44
C GLU A 170 -24.37 9.77 11.49
N TYR A 171 -23.80 10.29 10.43
CA TYR A 171 -22.36 10.57 10.34
C TYR A 171 -22.07 11.92 9.70
N VAL A 172 -20.95 12.51 10.06
CA VAL A 172 -20.39 13.68 9.39
C VAL A 172 -19.58 13.22 8.17
N SER A 173 -19.99 13.65 6.98
CA SER A 173 -19.28 13.37 5.73
C SER A 173 -18.07 14.28 5.58
N LEU A 174 -16.89 13.71 5.38
CA LEU A 174 -15.67 14.43 5.03
C LEU A 174 -15.31 14.10 3.59
N MET A 175 -15.20 15.11 2.74
CA MET A 175 -14.89 14.91 1.33
C MET A 175 -14.23 16.16 0.72
N SER A 176 -13.56 16.01 -0.42
CA SER A 176 -13.08 17.16 -1.17
C SER A 176 -14.24 17.89 -1.88
N ILE A 177 -14.07 19.18 -2.17
CA ILE A 177 -15.06 19.98 -2.92
C ILE A 177 -15.40 19.33 -4.26
N HIS A 178 -14.40 18.76 -4.97
CA HIS A 178 -14.63 18.04 -6.21
C HIS A 178 -15.55 16.81 -6.04
N MET A 179 -15.44 16.10 -4.92
CA MET A 179 -16.30 14.95 -4.63
C MET A 179 -17.70 15.36 -4.19
N ALA A 180 -17.85 16.57 -3.67
CA ALA A 180 -19.14 17.12 -3.25
C ALA A 180 -19.96 17.65 -4.45
N LYS A 181 -19.35 17.80 -5.63
CA LYS A 181 -20.03 18.34 -6.82
C LYS A 181 -21.26 17.52 -7.19
N GLY A 182 -22.41 18.19 -7.18
CA GLY A 182 -23.70 17.57 -7.48
C GLY A 182 -24.37 16.86 -6.30
N LEU A 183 -23.78 16.91 -5.10
CA LEU A 183 -24.39 16.46 -3.87
C LEU A 183 -25.00 17.64 -3.11
N GLU A 184 -26.05 17.36 -2.33
CA GLU A 184 -26.75 18.35 -1.50
C GLU A 184 -26.75 17.90 -0.04
N PHE A 185 -26.45 18.82 0.88
CA PHE A 185 -26.39 18.57 2.30
C PHE A 185 -27.13 19.68 3.07
N ASN A 186 -27.79 19.32 4.17
CA ASN A 186 -28.49 20.27 5.03
C ASN A 186 -27.53 21.28 5.69
N TYR A 187 -26.31 20.83 6.01
CA TYR A 187 -25.26 21.65 6.63
C TYR A 187 -23.92 21.35 5.95
N VAL A 188 -23.21 22.40 5.54
CA VAL A 188 -21.90 22.29 4.89
C VAL A 188 -20.89 23.18 5.61
N PHE A 189 -19.74 22.62 5.95
CA PHE A 189 -18.58 23.33 6.50
C PHE A 189 -17.44 23.22 5.51
N VAL A 190 -17.13 24.33 4.81
CA VAL A 190 -15.98 24.37 3.91
C VAL A 190 -14.77 24.82 4.70
N VAL A 191 -13.73 23.99 4.75
CA VAL A 191 -12.49 24.25 5.48
C VAL A 191 -11.31 24.37 4.52
N GLY A 192 -10.21 25.01 4.94
CA GLY A 192 -9.02 25.16 4.11
C GLY A 192 -9.17 26.21 2.99
N LEU A 193 -10.07 27.17 3.13
CA LEU A 193 -10.21 28.32 2.20
C LEU A 193 -9.05 29.29 2.45
N SER A 194 -7.85 28.91 2.07
CA SER A 194 -6.65 29.76 2.12
C SER A 194 -6.00 29.83 0.75
N GLN A 195 -5.30 30.94 0.51
CA GLN A 195 -4.56 31.14 -0.74
C GLN A 195 -3.68 29.93 -1.04
N ASP A 196 -3.59 29.52 -2.29
CA ASP A 196 -2.82 28.39 -2.81
C ASP A 196 -3.36 26.98 -2.44
N VAL A 197 -4.33 26.89 -1.53
CA VAL A 197 -5.07 25.67 -1.21
C VAL A 197 -6.40 25.65 -1.95
N PHE A 198 -7.18 26.72 -1.82
CA PHE A 198 -8.41 26.94 -2.58
C PHE A 198 -8.61 28.45 -2.82
N PRO A 199 -8.54 28.93 -4.07
CA PRO A 199 -8.25 28.15 -5.31
C PRO A 199 -6.87 27.52 -5.30
N SER A 200 -6.75 26.35 -5.96
CA SER A 200 -5.52 25.56 -6.01
C SER A 200 -4.44 26.33 -6.80
N PHE A 201 -3.23 26.46 -6.24
CA PHE A 201 -2.09 27.05 -6.94
C PHE A 201 -1.86 26.40 -8.32
N ARG A 202 -2.03 25.07 -8.40
CA ARG A 202 -1.83 24.34 -9.64
C ARG A 202 -2.84 24.72 -10.71
N SER A 203 -4.14 24.75 -10.37
CA SER A 203 -5.20 25.12 -11.31
C SER A 203 -4.99 26.54 -11.86
N VAL A 204 -4.63 27.48 -10.97
CA VAL A 204 -4.39 28.87 -11.37
C VAL A 204 -3.10 29.02 -12.18
N SER A 205 -2.02 28.30 -11.82
CA SER A 205 -0.73 28.40 -12.52
C SER A 205 -0.74 27.74 -13.91
N GLU A 206 -1.50 26.65 -14.10
CA GLU A 206 -1.60 25.92 -15.36
C GLU A 206 -2.60 26.58 -16.35
N SER A 207 -3.71 27.13 -15.85
CA SER A 207 -4.84 27.58 -16.68
C SER A 207 -5.22 29.07 -16.47
N GLY A 208 -4.51 29.82 -15.63
CA GLY A 208 -4.75 31.25 -15.42
C GLY A 208 -6.18 31.58 -14.98
N ASP A 209 -6.82 32.54 -15.66
CA ASP A 209 -8.18 32.99 -15.36
C ASP A 209 -9.22 31.87 -15.54
N ASP A 210 -9.03 30.97 -16.50
CA ASP A 210 -9.94 29.85 -16.74
C ASP A 210 -9.86 28.86 -15.56
N GLY A 211 -8.66 28.61 -15.01
CA GLY A 211 -8.47 27.77 -13.83
C GLY A 211 -9.09 28.38 -12.57
N MET A 212 -8.98 29.69 -12.40
CA MET A 212 -9.64 30.42 -11.32
C MET A 212 -11.17 30.32 -11.42
N GLU A 213 -11.72 30.47 -12.63
CA GLU A 213 -13.16 30.39 -12.84
C GLU A 213 -13.70 28.98 -12.64
N GLU A 214 -12.92 27.95 -12.98
CA GLU A 214 -13.27 26.56 -12.73
C GLU A 214 -13.29 26.24 -11.22
N GLU A 215 -12.28 26.67 -10.47
CA GLU A 215 -12.25 26.56 -9.02
C GLU A 215 -13.43 27.32 -8.36
N ARG A 216 -13.78 28.50 -8.88
CA ARG A 216 -14.94 29.25 -8.42
C ARG A 216 -16.27 28.52 -8.63
N ARG A 217 -16.39 27.72 -9.70
CA ARG A 217 -17.60 26.92 -9.98
C ARG A 217 -17.69 25.67 -9.10
N LEU A 218 -16.60 25.29 -8.45
CA LEU A 218 -16.59 24.18 -7.50
C LEU A 218 -17.04 24.61 -6.09
N ALA A 219 -16.88 25.90 -5.76
CA ALA A 219 -17.33 26.49 -4.49
C ALA A 219 -18.81 26.83 -4.55
#